data_379cb5a3670be6f644ce252ae9c8d67a
#
_entry.id   379cb5a3670be6f644ce252ae9c8d67a
#
_cell.length_a   1.000
_cell.length_b   1.000
_cell.length_c   1.000
_cell.angle_alpha   90.00
_cell.angle_beta   90.00
_cell.angle_gamma   90.00
#
_symmetry.space_group_name_H-M   'P 1'
#
loop_
_entity.id
_entity.type
_entity.pdbx_description
1 polymer ?
#
loop_
_entity_poly.entity_id
_entity_poly.type
_entity_poly.pdbx_seq_one_letter_code
_entity_poly.pdbx_strand_id
1 'polypeptide(L)'
;MKIEKIETFIVGNPPPHYGGQYFIFIKVTSNGIVGWGECYAPPFYPSIVKKMIDDVSERCVIGSDPYKIEHLFHNIYSSGYNQRPDTSLMGILSGLEMACWDIIGKDLNKPIYELLGGLVRKKLRTYTYLYPRDNDTTNVYEDPDLAAARTLEYIEEGFTAV
;
A
#
# COMPACT_ATOMS: atom_id res chain seq x y z
N MET A 1 -21.92 -7.40 -6.91
CA MET A 1 -21.13 -8.32 -6.03
C MET A 1 -21.30 -7.91 -4.58
N LYS A 2 -20.86 -8.73 -3.63
CA LYS A 2 -20.95 -8.39 -2.21
C LYS A 2 -19.66 -8.78 -1.49
N ILE A 3 -19.04 -7.85 -0.80
CA ILE A 3 -17.86 -8.10 0.03
C ILE A 3 -18.27 -8.93 1.26
N GLU A 4 -17.68 -10.11 1.38
CA GLU A 4 -18.04 -11.12 2.38
C GLU A 4 -17.07 -11.16 3.55
N LYS A 5 -15.77 -10.93 3.26
CA LYS A 5 -14.71 -11.07 4.23
C LYS A 5 -13.56 -10.11 3.95
N ILE A 6 -12.99 -9.58 5.04
CA ILE A 6 -11.77 -8.77 5.02
C ILE A 6 -10.80 -9.36 6.04
N GLU A 7 -9.55 -9.55 5.63
CA GLU A 7 -8.47 -10.08 6.47
C GLU A 7 -7.27 -9.15 6.38
N THR A 8 -6.68 -8.79 7.51
CA THR A 8 -5.52 -7.89 7.58
C THR A 8 -4.29 -8.66 8.05
N PHE A 9 -3.20 -8.54 7.29
CA PHE A 9 -1.93 -9.19 7.55
C PHE A 9 -0.86 -8.15 7.85
N ILE A 10 -0.16 -8.31 8.98
CA ILE A 10 1.03 -7.52 9.32
C ILE A 10 2.23 -8.38 8.98
N VAL A 11 3.04 -7.91 8.04
CA VAL A 11 4.25 -8.60 7.58
C VAL A 11 5.46 -7.80 8.02
N GLY A 12 6.31 -8.40 8.84
CA GLY A 12 7.60 -7.82 9.22
C GLY A 12 8.57 -7.86 8.05
N ASN A 13 9.35 -6.81 7.90
CA ASN A 13 10.39 -6.71 6.90
C ASN A 13 11.75 -6.80 7.62
N PRO A 14 12.55 -7.85 7.40
CA PRO A 14 13.85 -7.98 8.06
C PRO A 14 14.82 -6.87 7.63
N PRO A 15 15.85 -6.57 8.42
CA PRO A 15 16.91 -5.64 8.00
C PRO A 15 17.45 -5.98 6.61
N PRO A 16 17.81 -4.97 5.80
CA PRO A 16 17.89 -3.54 6.08
C PRO A 16 16.57 -2.76 5.94
N HIS A 17 15.42 -3.41 6.05
CA HIS A 17 14.08 -2.80 6.06
C HIS A 17 13.75 -1.98 4.80
N TYR A 18 14.11 -2.48 3.61
CA TYR A 18 13.78 -1.81 2.34
C TYR A 18 12.28 -1.49 2.24
N GLY A 19 11.96 -0.20 2.10
CA GLY A 19 10.58 0.28 2.03
C GLY A 19 9.87 0.46 3.37
N GLY A 20 10.41 -0.06 4.48
CA GLY A 20 9.82 0.08 5.82
C GLY A 20 9.98 -1.17 6.68
N GLN A 21 9.75 -1.05 7.97
CA GLN A 21 9.89 -2.15 8.93
C GLN A 21 8.73 -3.15 8.86
N TYR A 22 7.57 -2.71 8.38
CA TYR A 22 6.36 -3.51 8.28
C TYR A 22 5.58 -3.15 7.03
N PHE A 23 4.88 -4.14 6.50
CA PHE A 23 3.84 -3.95 5.50
C PHE A 23 2.50 -4.43 6.06
N ILE A 24 1.41 -3.71 5.74
CA ILE A 24 0.07 -4.09 6.16
C ILE A 24 -0.75 -4.37 4.91
N PHE A 25 -0.99 -5.64 4.64
CA PHE A 25 -1.79 -6.08 3.51
C PHE A 25 -3.23 -6.35 3.93
N ILE A 26 -4.16 -5.96 3.05
CA ILE A 26 -5.59 -6.23 3.19
C ILE A 26 -6.00 -7.21 2.10
N LYS A 27 -6.66 -8.27 2.50
CA LYS A 27 -7.29 -9.24 1.60
C LYS A 27 -8.79 -9.09 1.69
N VAL A 28 -9.42 -8.75 0.59
CA VAL A 28 -10.88 -8.63 0.47
C VAL A 28 -11.41 -9.78 -0.37
N THR A 29 -12.47 -10.44 0.10
CA THR A 29 -13.14 -11.52 -0.62
C THR A 29 -14.56 -11.09 -0.99
N SER A 30 -14.91 -11.25 -2.27
CA SER A 30 -16.24 -10.97 -2.82
C SER A 30 -16.60 -12.01 -3.88
N ASN A 31 -17.69 -12.76 -3.66
CA ASN A 31 -18.15 -13.81 -4.58
C ASN A 31 -17.03 -14.81 -5.00
N GLY A 32 -16.17 -15.20 -4.07
CA GLY A 32 -15.05 -16.09 -4.33
C GLY A 32 -13.83 -15.46 -5.00
N ILE A 33 -13.91 -14.20 -5.43
CA ILE A 33 -12.77 -13.44 -5.96
C ILE A 33 -12.05 -12.76 -4.80
N VAL A 34 -10.72 -12.83 -4.81
CA VAL A 34 -9.85 -12.21 -3.81
C VAL A 34 -9.13 -11.02 -4.40
N GLY A 35 -9.27 -9.86 -3.77
CA GLY A 35 -8.48 -8.67 -4.05
C GLY A 35 -7.51 -8.33 -2.92
N TRP A 36 -6.39 -7.72 -3.28
CA TRP A 36 -5.35 -7.30 -2.36
C TRP A 36 -5.12 -5.80 -2.41
N GLY A 37 -4.90 -5.22 -1.24
CA GLY A 37 -4.47 -3.84 -1.08
C GLY A 37 -3.43 -3.73 0.02
N GLU A 38 -2.79 -2.58 0.11
CA GLU A 38 -1.79 -2.28 1.11
C GLU A 38 -2.12 -0.97 1.83
N CYS A 39 -2.00 -0.96 3.16
CA CYS A 39 -2.15 0.23 3.98
C CYS A 39 -0.81 0.70 4.52
N TYR A 40 -0.63 2.01 4.51
CA TYR A 40 0.54 2.65 5.11
C TYR A 40 0.28 2.92 6.60
N ALA A 41 1.25 2.55 7.46
CA ALA A 41 1.05 2.52 8.91
C ALA A 41 1.59 3.71 9.73
N PRO A 42 2.61 4.50 9.29
CA PRO A 42 3.15 5.57 10.12
C PRO A 42 2.09 6.64 10.47
N PRO A 43 2.12 7.21 11.66
CA PRO A 43 3.11 7.04 12.73
C PRO A 43 2.73 5.99 13.79
N PHE A 44 1.74 5.15 13.53
CA PHE A 44 1.21 4.20 14.51
C PHE A 44 1.84 2.81 14.39
N TYR A 45 1.83 2.05 15.48
CA TYR A 45 2.16 0.63 15.41
C TYR A 45 1.20 -0.12 14.49
N PRO A 46 1.69 -1.10 13.71
CA PRO A 46 0.87 -1.86 12.77
C PRO A 46 -0.36 -2.52 13.40
N SER A 47 -0.26 -2.93 14.66
CA SER A 47 -1.39 -3.52 15.40
C SER A 47 -2.53 -2.53 15.68
N ILE A 48 -2.22 -1.23 15.82
CA ILE A 48 -3.22 -0.18 15.96
C ILE A 48 -3.91 0.05 14.62
N VAL A 49 -3.13 0.18 13.56
CA VAL A 49 -3.66 0.36 12.20
C VAL A 49 -4.54 -0.83 11.80
N LYS A 50 -4.12 -2.06 12.13
CA LYS A 50 -4.97 -3.24 11.92
C LYS A 50 -6.34 -3.10 12.60
N LYS A 51 -6.39 -2.67 13.86
CA LYS A 51 -7.66 -2.44 14.57
C LYS A 51 -8.52 -1.36 13.91
N MET A 52 -7.90 -0.30 13.40
CA MET A 52 -8.60 0.74 12.65
C MET A 52 -9.15 0.20 11.33
N ILE A 53 -8.40 -0.65 10.62
CA ILE A 53 -8.86 -1.34 9.41
C ILE A 53 -10.04 -2.24 9.74
N ASP A 54 -9.96 -3.03 10.79
CA ASP A 54 -11.03 -3.94 11.22
C ASP A 54 -12.31 -3.15 11.54
N ASP A 55 -12.23 -2.03 12.28
CA ASP A 55 -13.36 -1.14 12.60
C ASP A 55 -13.99 -0.53 11.34
N VAL A 56 -13.20 0.06 10.46
CA VAL A 56 -13.70 0.67 9.22
C VAL A 56 -14.31 -0.39 8.31
N SER A 57 -13.68 -1.55 8.23
CA SER A 57 -14.16 -2.67 7.41
C SER A 57 -15.54 -3.16 7.87
N GLU A 58 -15.73 -3.35 9.16
CA GLU A 58 -17.01 -3.82 9.72
C GLU A 58 -18.14 -2.80 9.52
N ARG A 59 -17.86 -1.51 9.74
CA ARG A 59 -18.88 -0.46 9.67
C ARG A 59 -19.23 -0.03 8.24
N CYS A 60 -18.27 -0.03 7.33
CA CYS A 60 -18.43 0.66 6.05
C CYS A 60 -18.27 -0.24 4.82
N VAL A 61 -17.60 -1.41 4.94
CA VAL A 61 -17.14 -2.16 3.77
C VAL A 61 -17.81 -3.52 3.64
N ILE A 62 -17.88 -4.30 4.73
CA ILE A 62 -18.55 -5.60 4.71
C ILE A 62 -19.99 -5.45 4.25
N GLY A 63 -20.37 -6.28 3.28
CA GLY A 63 -21.71 -6.23 2.69
C GLY A 63 -21.89 -5.24 1.54
N SER A 64 -20.92 -4.33 1.30
CA SER A 64 -20.94 -3.41 0.16
C SER A 64 -20.58 -4.11 -1.17
N ASP A 65 -20.80 -3.40 -2.27
CA ASP A 65 -20.44 -3.87 -3.60
C ASP A 65 -19.07 -3.29 -3.99
N PRO A 66 -18.04 -4.10 -4.31
CA PRO A 66 -16.70 -3.62 -4.68
C PRO A 66 -16.71 -2.74 -5.93
N TYR A 67 -17.71 -2.82 -6.80
CA TYR A 67 -17.86 -1.93 -7.97
C TYR A 67 -18.29 -0.50 -7.62
N LYS A 68 -18.83 -0.28 -6.41
CA LYS A 68 -19.29 1.04 -5.98
C LYS A 68 -18.19 1.81 -5.26
N ILE A 69 -17.05 2.01 -5.95
CA ILE A 69 -15.84 2.66 -5.39
C ILE A 69 -16.14 4.04 -4.82
N GLU A 70 -16.86 4.90 -5.57
CA GLU A 70 -17.23 6.24 -5.12
C GLU A 70 -18.12 6.20 -3.87
N HIS A 71 -19.05 5.27 -3.81
CA HIS A 71 -19.91 5.10 -2.65
C HIS A 71 -19.11 4.64 -1.42
N LEU A 72 -18.16 3.73 -1.61
CA LEU A 72 -17.24 3.30 -0.56
C LEU A 72 -16.42 4.48 -0.04
N PHE A 73 -15.84 5.27 -0.96
CA PHE A 73 -15.10 6.48 -0.63
C PHE A 73 -15.94 7.43 0.23
N HIS A 74 -17.14 7.79 -0.23
CA HIS A 74 -18.02 8.71 0.47
C HIS A 74 -18.40 8.21 1.87
N ASN A 75 -18.69 6.94 2.03
CA ASN A 75 -19.07 6.36 3.31
C ASN A 75 -17.92 6.44 4.32
N ILE A 76 -16.72 6.05 3.92
CA ILE A 76 -15.55 6.07 4.80
C ILE A 76 -15.12 7.51 5.08
N TYR A 77 -14.98 8.35 4.04
CA TYR A 77 -14.57 9.74 4.19
C TYR A 77 -15.54 10.56 5.05
N SER A 78 -16.84 10.34 4.90
CA SER A 78 -17.87 11.06 5.66
C SER A 78 -17.92 10.66 7.13
N SER A 79 -17.42 9.47 7.49
CA SER A 79 -17.40 9.01 8.89
C SER A 79 -16.56 9.92 9.80
N GLY A 80 -15.59 10.64 9.25
CA GLY A 80 -14.75 11.60 9.98
C GLY A 80 -15.42 12.94 10.30
N TYR A 81 -16.61 13.22 9.75
CA TYR A 81 -17.38 14.45 9.94
C TYR A 81 -16.52 15.72 9.81
N ASN A 82 -16.30 16.50 10.90
CA ASN A 82 -15.54 17.75 10.87
C ASN A 82 -14.01 17.57 10.99
N GLN A 83 -13.51 16.35 11.14
CA GLN A 83 -12.07 16.03 11.20
C GLN A 83 -11.52 15.55 9.85
N ARG A 84 -12.17 15.92 8.76
CA ARG A 84 -11.76 15.56 7.40
C ARG A 84 -10.81 16.60 6.79
N PRO A 85 -9.81 16.18 5.99
CA PRO A 85 -9.38 14.79 5.78
C PRO A 85 -8.53 14.27 6.94
N ASP A 86 -8.83 13.07 7.45
CA ASP A 86 -7.95 12.35 8.37
C ASP A 86 -6.99 11.46 7.56
N THR A 87 -5.69 11.69 7.71
CA THR A 87 -4.64 11.01 6.93
C THR A 87 -4.60 9.51 7.21
N SER A 88 -4.85 9.09 8.45
CA SER A 88 -4.86 7.67 8.83
C SER A 88 -6.05 6.96 8.20
N LEU A 89 -7.23 7.59 8.26
CA LEU A 89 -8.44 7.08 7.62
C LEU A 89 -8.28 6.99 6.09
N MET A 90 -7.63 8.00 5.47
CA MET A 90 -7.36 7.99 4.03
C MET A 90 -6.39 6.88 3.63
N GLY A 91 -5.39 6.57 4.46
CA GLY A 91 -4.50 5.43 4.24
C GLY A 91 -5.23 4.08 4.27
N ILE A 92 -6.18 3.92 5.19
CA ILE A 92 -7.03 2.72 5.28
C ILE A 92 -7.96 2.63 4.07
N LEU A 93 -8.63 3.72 3.72
CA LEU A 93 -9.49 3.82 2.55
C LEU A 93 -8.75 3.42 1.27
N SER A 94 -7.54 3.94 1.08
CA SER A 94 -6.68 3.63 -0.07
C SER A 94 -6.41 2.12 -0.19
N GLY A 95 -6.05 1.46 0.91
CA GLY A 95 -5.81 0.01 0.91
C GLY A 95 -7.06 -0.80 0.57
N LEU A 96 -8.21 -0.41 1.10
CA LEU A 96 -9.49 -1.05 0.81
C LEU A 96 -9.94 -0.82 -0.65
N GLU A 97 -9.73 0.39 -1.17
CA GLU A 97 -10.03 0.75 -2.55
C GLU A 97 -9.14 -0.04 -3.53
N MET A 98 -7.84 -0.13 -3.29
CA MET A 98 -6.93 -0.95 -4.10
C MET A 98 -7.42 -2.41 -4.19
N ALA A 99 -7.85 -2.98 -3.06
CA ALA A 99 -8.37 -4.34 -3.05
C ALA A 99 -9.67 -4.48 -3.86
N CYS A 100 -10.54 -3.47 -3.84
CA CYS A 100 -11.74 -3.43 -4.67
C CYS A 100 -11.40 -3.36 -6.17
N TRP A 101 -10.44 -2.51 -6.56
CA TRP A 101 -9.96 -2.45 -7.94
C TRP A 101 -9.35 -3.77 -8.40
N ASP A 102 -8.59 -4.45 -7.53
CA ASP A 102 -8.03 -5.77 -7.84
C ASP A 102 -9.12 -6.83 -8.07
N ILE A 103 -10.21 -6.81 -7.27
CA ILE A 103 -11.40 -7.64 -7.51
C ILE A 103 -12.01 -7.33 -8.87
N ILE A 104 -12.25 -6.05 -9.18
CA ILE A 104 -12.86 -5.62 -10.44
C ILE A 104 -12.02 -6.05 -11.63
N GLY A 105 -10.70 -5.86 -11.56
CA GLY A 105 -9.77 -6.29 -12.61
C GLY A 105 -9.82 -7.79 -12.86
N LYS A 106 -9.86 -8.58 -11.78
CA LYS A 106 -9.96 -10.05 -11.86
C LYS A 106 -11.30 -10.52 -12.40
N ASP A 107 -12.40 -9.90 -11.94
CA ASP A 107 -13.75 -10.23 -12.42
C ASP A 107 -13.92 -9.95 -13.91
N LEU A 108 -13.37 -8.82 -14.38
CA LEU A 108 -13.42 -8.42 -15.79
C LEU A 108 -12.29 -9.04 -16.65
N ASN A 109 -11.36 -9.78 -16.02
CA ASN A 109 -10.15 -10.31 -16.67
C ASN A 109 -9.36 -9.21 -17.40
N LYS A 110 -9.17 -8.05 -16.75
CA LYS A 110 -8.47 -6.88 -17.28
C LYS A 110 -7.46 -6.35 -16.27
N PRO A 111 -6.29 -5.91 -16.74
CA PRO A 111 -5.36 -5.19 -15.88
C PRO A 111 -5.93 -3.83 -15.49
N ILE A 112 -5.62 -3.39 -14.27
CA ILE A 112 -6.20 -2.16 -13.69
C ILE A 112 -5.94 -0.93 -14.55
N TYR A 113 -4.77 -0.83 -15.19
CA TYR A 113 -4.46 0.33 -16.04
C TYR A 113 -5.43 0.49 -17.23
N GLU A 114 -6.01 -0.60 -17.76
CA GLU A 114 -7.03 -0.51 -18.82
C GLU A 114 -8.34 0.07 -18.28
N LEU A 115 -8.68 -0.24 -17.03
CA LEU A 115 -9.88 0.28 -16.38
C LEU A 115 -9.74 1.74 -15.96
N LEU A 116 -8.50 2.20 -15.73
CA LEU A 116 -8.19 3.57 -15.32
C LEU A 116 -7.77 4.50 -16.48
N GLY A 117 -8.09 4.13 -17.72
CA GLY A 117 -7.90 5.01 -18.87
C GLY A 117 -6.78 4.61 -19.84
N GLY A 118 -6.14 3.46 -19.60
CA GLY A 118 -5.20 2.86 -20.55
C GLY A 118 -3.72 3.06 -20.18
N LEU A 119 -2.86 2.41 -20.97
CA LEU A 119 -1.42 2.40 -20.75
C LEU A 119 -0.77 3.71 -21.23
N VAL A 120 -0.24 4.48 -20.28
CA VAL A 120 0.50 5.72 -20.58
C VAL A 120 1.99 5.44 -20.82
N ARG A 121 2.60 4.58 -19.99
CA ARG A 121 4.03 4.26 -20.07
C ARG A 121 4.26 2.77 -19.89
N LYS A 122 5.03 2.16 -20.79
CA LYS A 122 5.43 0.74 -20.71
C LYS A 122 6.53 0.49 -19.66
N LYS A 123 7.35 1.50 -19.39
CA LYS A 123 8.46 1.46 -18.41
C LYS A 123 8.39 2.70 -17.55
N LEU A 124 8.60 2.54 -16.26
CA LEU A 124 8.72 3.60 -15.29
C LEU A 124 10.19 3.71 -14.85
N ARG A 125 10.70 4.93 -14.81
CA ARG A 125 11.96 5.20 -14.13
C ARG A 125 11.74 5.11 -12.64
N THR A 126 12.54 4.30 -11.97
CA THR A 126 12.53 4.17 -10.51
C THR A 126 13.77 4.84 -9.92
N TYR A 127 13.70 5.13 -8.62
CA TYR A 127 14.84 5.52 -7.80
C TYR A 127 14.93 4.58 -6.59
N THR A 128 16.05 4.57 -5.92
CA THR A 128 16.23 3.87 -4.64
C THR A 128 16.86 4.81 -3.62
N TYR A 129 16.84 4.40 -2.35
CA TYR A 129 17.57 5.06 -1.28
C TYR A 129 18.89 4.36 -1.03
N LEU A 130 19.84 5.06 -0.43
CA LEU A 130 21.08 4.49 0.07
C LEU A 130 20.80 3.76 1.38
N TYR A 131 20.40 2.49 1.31
CA TYR A 131 20.09 1.71 2.51
C TYR A 131 21.37 1.27 3.25
N PRO A 132 21.40 1.33 4.60
CA PRO A 132 22.45 0.74 5.39
C PRO A 132 22.47 -0.79 5.22
N ARG A 133 23.65 -1.40 5.35
CA ARG A 133 23.86 -2.85 5.33
C ARG A 133 24.48 -3.32 6.64
N ASP A 134 24.25 -4.58 7.00
CA ASP A 134 24.75 -5.16 8.26
C ASP A 134 26.27 -5.12 8.40
N ASN A 135 27.01 -5.09 7.27
CA ASN A 135 28.47 -5.03 7.23
C ASN A 135 29.05 -3.62 7.10
N ASP A 136 28.21 -2.58 7.10
CA ASP A 136 28.68 -1.20 7.09
C ASP A 136 29.38 -0.88 8.42
N THR A 137 30.56 -0.26 8.34
CA THR A 137 31.32 0.18 9.51
C THR A 137 30.89 1.54 10.03
N THR A 138 30.21 2.31 9.20
CA THR A 138 29.69 3.65 9.45
C THR A 138 28.26 3.75 8.91
N ASN A 139 27.58 4.84 9.27
CA ASN A 139 26.23 5.09 8.75
C ASN A 139 26.32 5.70 7.34
N VAL A 140 25.73 5.05 6.35
CA VAL A 140 25.71 5.53 4.96
C VAL A 140 25.14 6.93 4.78
N TYR A 141 24.29 7.41 5.70
CA TYR A 141 23.73 8.77 5.67
C TYR A 141 24.66 9.83 6.29
N GLU A 142 25.72 9.42 6.96
CA GLU A 142 26.65 10.30 7.66
C GLU A 142 28.07 10.22 7.07
N ASP A 143 28.36 9.19 6.28
CA ASP A 143 29.66 8.94 5.64
C ASP A 143 29.57 9.20 4.12
N PRO A 144 30.12 10.32 3.61
CA PRO A 144 30.07 10.67 2.20
C PRO A 144 30.78 9.67 1.28
N ASP A 145 31.86 9.05 1.75
CA ASP A 145 32.64 8.10 0.94
C ASP A 145 31.88 6.78 0.79
N LEU A 146 31.28 6.31 1.88
CA LEU A 146 30.40 5.14 1.84
C LEU A 146 29.15 5.40 0.99
N ALA A 147 28.54 6.59 1.10
CA ALA A 147 27.40 6.98 0.29
C ALA A 147 27.73 7.01 -1.22
N ALA A 148 28.91 7.56 -1.58
CA ALA A 148 29.39 7.60 -2.95
C ALA A 148 29.64 6.17 -3.50
N ALA A 149 30.31 5.31 -2.74
CA ALA A 149 30.55 3.93 -3.12
C ALA A 149 29.21 3.18 -3.33
N ARG A 150 28.26 3.31 -2.40
CA ARG A 150 26.93 2.70 -2.50
C ARG A 150 26.15 3.21 -3.72
N THR A 151 26.27 4.49 -4.04
CA THR A 151 25.64 5.07 -5.23
C THR A 151 26.17 4.43 -6.52
N LEU A 152 27.49 4.21 -6.61
CA LEU A 152 28.09 3.55 -7.77
C LEU A 152 27.60 2.11 -7.94
N GLU A 153 27.46 1.35 -6.84
CA GLU A 153 26.88 0.00 -6.89
C GLU A 153 25.45 0.01 -7.48
N TYR A 154 24.57 0.93 -7.02
CA TYR A 154 23.21 1.03 -7.56
C TYR A 154 23.16 1.50 -9.02
N ILE A 155 24.12 2.33 -9.45
CA ILE A 155 24.24 2.70 -10.86
C ILE A 155 24.61 1.47 -11.71
N GLU A 156 25.50 0.60 -11.23
CA GLU A 156 25.86 -0.65 -11.90
C GLU A 156 24.67 -1.63 -11.95
N GLU A 157 23.79 -1.64 -10.93
CA GLU A 157 22.54 -2.39 -10.93
C GLU A 157 21.48 -1.82 -11.90
N GLY A 158 21.72 -0.63 -12.46
CA GLY A 158 20.86 0.01 -13.47
C GLY A 158 19.96 1.12 -12.95
N PHE A 159 20.07 1.51 -11.68
CA PHE A 159 19.37 2.69 -11.18
C PHE A 159 19.95 3.96 -11.79
N THR A 160 19.08 4.92 -12.11
CA THR A 160 19.45 6.22 -12.67
C THR A 160 19.12 7.38 -11.73
N ALA A 161 18.69 7.07 -10.51
CA ALA A 161 18.43 8.00 -9.41
C ALA A 161 18.56 7.28 -8.08
N VAL A 162 19.18 7.93 -7.11
CA VAL A 162 19.33 7.54 -5.73
C VAL A 162 19.06 8.72 -4.81
#